data_4735d055f44ffa65bffe5fc215c159f6
#
_entry.id   4735d055f44ffa65bffe5fc215c159f6
#
_cell.length_a   1.000
_cell.length_b   1.000
_cell.length_c   1.000
_cell.angle_alpha   90.00
_cell.angle_beta   90.00
_cell.angle_gamma   90.00
#
_symmetry.space_group_name_H-M   'P 1'
#
loop_
_entity.id
_entity.type
_entity.pdbx_description
1 polymer ?
#
loop_
_entity_poly.entity_id
_entity_poly.type
_entity_poly.pdbx_seq_one_letter_code
_entity_poly.pdbx_strand_id
1 'polypeptide(L)'
;MTYKEHNKIGGTAANVIAHGKVYDTDVIDLWRQFTGRSPKPDLSDSLPVRIGQATEKTNAEWLARVREVVVDTESATDQLYTHSNGFMIAQIDGLVHEDGETGLFEAKHTGMHKKMTDIIDLYYPQIQHYMSVMSLPWAYLSVFFGNSKHEYEKIYFDSIYTDALIKKEKRFWDCVVNDIEPIPGKPIKPKKEEFSKYTRKVNFVQNNRFTELEAQYYTSKKEHTIHEDTIKELKEMMPDGSKEIYGNNLRVTRDRRGAKRICPVTKKNNS
;
A
#
# COMPACT_ATOMS: atom_id res chain seq x y z
N MET A 1 -21.84 24.10 21.72
CA MET A 1 -21.68 23.07 20.68
C MET A 1 -21.49 21.73 21.36
N THR A 2 -22.36 20.78 21.08
CA THR A 2 -22.29 19.46 21.70
C THR A 2 -21.13 18.66 21.08
N TYR A 3 -20.51 17.75 21.85
CA TYR A 3 -19.41 16.88 21.41
C TYR A 3 -19.75 16.12 20.08
N LYS A 4 -21.03 15.90 19.82
CA LYS A 4 -21.58 15.27 18.63
C LYS A 4 -21.38 16.08 17.32
N GLU A 5 -21.27 17.40 17.40
CA GLU A 5 -21.16 18.27 16.21
C GLU A 5 -19.74 18.26 15.59
N HIS A 6 -18.72 17.81 16.34
CA HIS A 6 -17.34 17.81 15.90
C HIS A 6 -16.81 16.43 15.46
N ASN A 7 -17.56 15.34 15.76
CA ASN A 7 -17.14 13.98 15.44
C ASN A 7 -17.98 13.44 14.27
N LYS A 8 -17.49 13.63 13.04
CA LYS A 8 -18.05 12.99 11.84
C LYS A 8 -17.18 11.82 11.41
N ILE A 9 -17.73 10.94 10.58
CA ILE A 9 -17.03 9.76 10.09
C ILE A 9 -15.99 10.17 9.05
N GLY A 10 -14.72 10.01 9.37
CA GLY A 10 -13.60 10.16 8.45
C GLY A 10 -13.02 8.81 8.04
N GLY A 11 -11.95 8.80 7.23
CA GLY A 11 -11.41 7.60 6.63
C GLY A 11 -10.97 6.51 7.61
N THR A 12 -10.31 6.87 8.72
CA THR A 12 -9.94 5.89 9.76
C THR A 12 -11.17 5.22 10.38
N ALA A 13 -12.22 5.99 10.64
CA ALA A 13 -13.48 5.45 11.16
C ALA A 13 -14.16 4.56 10.11
N ALA A 14 -14.13 4.93 8.82
CA ALA A 14 -14.62 4.09 7.72
C ALA A 14 -13.95 2.73 7.68
N ASN A 15 -12.61 2.67 7.88
CA ASN A 15 -11.89 1.40 7.96
C ASN A 15 -12.39 0.53 9.12
N VAL A 16 -12.55 1.10 10.34
CA VAL A 16 -13.04 0.35 11.50
C VAL A 16 -14.47 -0.15 11.27
N ILE A 17 -15.35 0.68 10.75
CA ILE A 17 -16.76 0.33 10.47
C ILE A 17 -16.85 -0.77 9.41
N ALA A 18 -16.03 -0.73 8.37
CA ALA A 18 -16.01 -1.72 7.31
C ALA A 18 -15.49 -3.07 7.77
N HIS A 19 -14.35 -3.08 8.45
CA HIS A 19 -13.66 -4.31 8.89
C HIS A 19 -14.19 -4.87 10.21
N GLY A 20 -14.88 -4.05 11.00
CA GLY A 20 -15.34 -4.42 12.35
C GLY A 20 -14.29 -4.15 13.44
N LYS A 21 -13.01 -4.26 13.10
CA LYS A 21 -11.86 -3.92 13.95
C LYS A 21 -10.65 -3.58 13.09
N VAL A 22 -9.94 -2.52 13.45
CA VAL A 22 -8.65 -2.14 12.85
C VAL A 22 -7.68 -1.81 13.98
N TYR A 23 -6.52 -2.46 13.98
CA TYR A 23 -5.58 -2.44 15.09
C TYR A 23 -6.28 -2.81 16.41
N ASP A 24 -6.19 -1.97 17.42
CA ASP A 24 -6.79 -2.20 18.74
C ASP A 24 -8.19 -1.57 18.90
N THR A 25 -8.70 -0.89 17.85
CA THR A 25 -10.01 -0.22 17.89
C THR A 25 -11.07 -1.04 17.18
N ASP A 26 -12.10 -1.44 17.87
CA ASP A 26 -13.32 -2.02 17.28
C ASP A 26 -14.46 -1.01 17.14
N VAL A 27 -15.60 -1.45 16.61
CA VAL A 27 -16.77 -0.58 16.38
C VAL A 27 -17.36 -0.04 17.68
N ILE A 28 -17.29 -0.79 18.77
CA ILE A 28 -17.79 -0.35 20.07
C ILE A 28 -16.85 0.70 20.69
N ASP A 29 -15.54 0.48 20.60
CA ASP A 29 -14.55 1.46 21.04
C ASP A 29 -14.65 2.75 20.24
N LEU A 30 -14.83 2.64 18.93
CA LEU A 30 -15.08 3.79 18.06
C LEU A 30 -16.34 4.57 18.48
N TRP A 31 -17.44 3.86 18.77
CA TRP A 31 -18.68 4.49 19.24
C TRP A 31 -18.49 5.19 20.60
N ARG A 32 -17.76 4.58 21.53
CA ARG A 32 -17.42 5.22 22.82
C ARG A 32 -16.64 6.52 22.62
N GLN A 33 -15.71 6.55 21.67
CA GLN A 33 -14.98 7.76 21.30
C GLN A 33 -15.90 8.83 20.71
N PHE A 34 -16.81 8.45 19.81
CA PHE A 34 -17.75 9.36 19.16
C PHE A 34 -18.81 9.91 20.10
N THR A 35 -19.15 9.18 21.15
CA THR A 35 -20.12 9.62 22.19
C THR A 35 -19.47 10.25 23.41
N GLY A 36 -18.13 10.38 23.43
CA GLY A 36 -17.38 10.99 24.52
C GLY A 36 -17.22 10.11 25.76
N ARG A 37 -17.49 8.81 25.65
CA ARG A 37 -17.33 7.83 26.75
C ARG A 37 -15.88 7.38 26.95
N SER A 38 -15.07 7.50 25.91
CA SER A 38 -13.63 7.33 25.97
C SER A 38 -12.93 8.40 25.15
N PRO A 39 -11.72 8.83 25.55
CA PRO A 39 -10.93 9.74 24.73
C PRO A 39 -10.49 9.03 23.44
N LYS A 40 -10.25 9.81 22.38
CA LYS A 40 -9.50 9.30 21.22
C LYS A 40 -8.06 8.99 21.67
N PRO A 41 -7.46 7.90 21.18
CA PRO A 41 -6.05 7.62 21.46
C PRO A 41 -5.18 8.80 21.02
N ASP A 42 -4.30 9.24 21.91
CA ASP A 42 -3.27 10.21 21.56
C ASP A 42 -2.12 9.46 20.85
N LEU A 43 -1.95 9.71 19.56
CA LEU A 43 -0.92 9.11 18.74
C LEU A 43 0.24 10.09 18.44
N SER A 44 0.29 11.25 19.09
CA SER A 44 1.30 12.28 18.85
C SER A 44 2.72 11.77 19.08
N ASP A 45 2.92 10.85 20.04
CA ASP A 45 4.20 10.21 20.34
C ASP A 45 4.41 8.86 19.63
N SER A 46 3.48 8.46 18.75
CA SER A 46 3.63 7.25 17.97
C SER A 46 4.63 7.45 16.83
N LEU A 47 5.80 6.81 16.90
CA LEU A 47 6.84 6.92 15.88
C LEU A 47 6.32 6.53 14.47
N PRO A 48 5.53 5.45 14.27
CA PRO A 48 4.97 5.14 12.96
C PRO A 48 4.08 6.26 12.39
N VAL A 49 3.28 6.91 13.22
CA VAL A 49 2.40 8.02 12.81
C VAL A 49 3.24 9.23 12.43
N ARG A 50 4.24 9.60 13.23
CA ARG A 50 5.14 10.73 12.94
C ARG A 50 5.95 10.51 11.67
N ILE A 51 6.44 9.28 11.43
CA ILE A 51 7.14 8.95 10.19
C ILE A 51 6.17 9.06 9.00
N GLY A 52 4.95 8.54 9.14
CA GLY A 52 3.91 8.66 8.12
C GLY A 52 3.73 10.11 7.70
N GLN A 53 3.39 10.98 8.65
CA GLN A 53 3.19 12.41 8.41
C GLN A 53 4.42 13.10 7.80
N ALA A 54 5.61 12.83 8.35
CA ALA A 54 6.85 13.43 7.85
C ALA A 54 7.21 13.02 6.42
N THR A 55 6.69 11.89 5.93
CA THR A 55 7.00 11.36 4.59
C THR A 55 5.90 11.59 3.56
N GLU A 56 4.74 12.11 3.91
CA GLU A 56 3.62 12.36 2.99
C GLU A 56 4.02 13.23 1.80
N LYS A 57 4.66 14.39 2.07
CA LYS A 57 5.15 15.28 1.00
C LYS A 57 6.19 14.59 0.10
N THR A 58 7.15 13.89 0.70
CA THR A 58 8.18 13.16 -0.06
C THR A 58 7.55 12.04 -0.90
N ASN A 59 6.50 11.39 -0.39
CA ASN A 59 5.77 10.35 -1.10
C ASN A 59 5.03 10.93 -2.32
N ALA A 60 4.38 12.10 -2.17
CA ALA A 60 3.74 12.83 -3.25
C ALA A 60 4.74 13.23 -4.36
N GLU A 61 5.86 13.83 -3.99
CA GLU A 61 6.95 14.21 -4.91
C GLU A 61 7.53 12.98 -5.63
N TRP A 62 7.63 11.85 -4.92
CA TRP A 62 8.12 10.60 -5.50
C TRP A 62 7.14 10.02 -6.51
N LEU A 63 5.85 9.94 -6.18
CA LEU A 63 4.81 9.49 -7.11
C LEU A 63 4.78 10.39 -8.36
N ALA A 64 4.78 11.71 -8.17
CA ALA A 64 4.79 12.68 -9.26
C ALA A 64 5.93 12.40 -10.25
N ARG A 65 7.12 12.10 -9.74
CA ARG A 65 8.31 11.81 -10.53
C ARG A 65 8.22 10.47 -11.26
N VAL A 66 7.78 9.38 -10.59
CA VAL A 66 7.79 8.04 -11.19
C VAL A 66 6.63 7.80 -12.14
N ARG A 67 5.55 8.60 -12.01
CA ARG A 67 4.38 8.53 -12.88
C ARG A 67 4.33 9.65 -13.92
N GLU A 68 5.18 10.66 -13.76
CA GLU A 68 5.15 11.89 -14.59
C GLU A 68 3.78 12.59 -14.53
N VAL A 69 3.20 12.65 -13.34
CA VAL A 69 1.90 13.28 -13.05
C VAL A 69 2.05 14.48 -12.12
N VAL A 70 1.04 15.33 -12.06
CA VAL A 70 0.98 16.42 -11.08
C VAL A 70 0.26 15.94 -9.83
N VAL A 71 0.92 16.05 -8.68
CA VAL A 71 0.33 15.79 -7.36
C VAL A 71 0.22 17.10 -6.61
N ASP A 72 -1.00 17.56 -6.37
CA ASP A 72 -1.30 18.79 -5.64
C ASP A 72 -1.61 18.43 -4.18
N THR A 73 -0.67 18.72 -3.29
CA THR A 73 -0.83 18.56 -1.84
C THR A 73 -1.21 19.88 -1.17
N GLU A 74 -0.96 21.04 -1.81
CA GLU A 74 -1.20 22.35 -1.21
C GLU A 74 -2.69 22.66 -1.12
N SER A 75 -3.46 22.35 -2.17
CA SER A 75 -4.92 22.53 -2.19
C SER A 75 -5.67 21.59 -1.25
N ALA A 76 -5.02 20.51 -0.79
CA ALA A 76 -5.61 19.52 0.09
C ALA A 76 -5.24 19.74 1.56
N THR A 77 -4.12 20.41 1.82
CA THR A 77 -3.59 20.62 3.17
C THR A 77 -4.59 21.41 4.03
N ASP A 78 -4.86 20.89 5.21
CA ASP A 78 -5.75 21.49 6.22
C ASP A 78 -7.22 21.69 5.78
N GLN A 79 -7.62 21.13 4.63
CA GLN A 79 -9.01 21.19 4.20
C GLN A 79 -9.80 19.98 4.69
N LEU A 80 -10.99 20.28 5.24
CA LEU A 80 -11.97 19.27 5.65
C LEU A 80 -13.17 19.33 4.70
N TYR A 81 -13.31 18.29 3.90
CA TYR A 81 -14.44 18.15 2.99
C TYR A 81 -15.60 17.44 3.67
N THR A 82 -16.81 17.86 3.40
CA THR A 82 -18.03 17.26 3.99
C THR A 82 -18.94 16.76 2.88
N HIS A 83 -19.32 15.50 2.93
CA HIS A 83 -20.30 14.91 2.02
C HIS A 83 -21.71 15.50 2.24
N SER A 84 -22.54 15.53 1.20
CA SER A 84 -23.90 16.07 1.25
C SER A 84 -24.82 15.40 2.29
N ASN A 85 -24.52 14.16 2.71
CA ASN A 85 -25.24 13.47 3.76
C ASN A 85 -24.98 14.02 5.18
N GLY A 86 -23.98 14.89 5.35
CA GLY A 86 -23.68 15.64 6.57
C GLY A 86 -22.90 14.88 7.65
N PHE A 87 -22.76 13.56 7.57
CA PHE A 87 -22.06 12.76 8.58
C PHE A 87 -20.69 12.21 8.12
N MET A 88 -20.40 12.25 6.82
CA MET A 88 -19.11 11.81 6.25
C MET A 88 -18.21 13.02 5.98
N ILE A 89 -16.93 12.88 6.30
CA ILE A 89 -15.89 13.88 6.06
C ILE A 89 -14.64 13.24 5.48
N ALA A 90 -13.89 14.01 4.70
CA ALA A 90 -12.59 13.62 4.19
C ALA A 90 -11.55 14.70 4.50
N GLN A 91 -10.40 14.27 4.98
CA GLN A 91 -9.16 15.01 4.99
C GLN A 91 -8.20 14.20 4.16
N ILE A 92 -7.82 14.71 3.00
CA ILE A 92 -7.06 13.99 1.98
C ILE A 92 -5.60 14.43 1.97
N ASP A 93 -4.70 13.57 1.53
CA ASP A 93 -3.26 13.87 1.43
C ASP A 93 -2.94 14.69 0.17
N GLY A 94 -3.80 14.63 -0.85
CA GLY A 94 -3.64 15.41 -2.08
C GLY A 94 -4.61 15.00 -3.20
N LEU A 95 -4.46 15.72 -4.32
CA LEU A 95 -5.12 15.43 -5.58
C LEU A 95 -4.08 15.08 -6.65
N VAL A 96 -4.42 14.20 -7.57
CA VAL A 96 -3.58 13.84 -8.71
C VAL A 96 -4.27 14.27 -9.99
N HIS A 97 -3.53 14.93 -10.88
CA HIS A 97 -4.01 15.30 -12.22
C HIS A 97 -3.26 14.46 -13.26
N GLU A 98 -4.01 13.59 -13.96
CA GLU A 98 -3.50 12.68 -14.98
C GLU A 98 -4.49 12.63 -16.15
N ASP A 99 -4.01 12.81 -17.38
CA ASP A 99 -4.80 12.74 -18.61
C ASP A 99 -6.07 13.61 -18.64
N GLY A 100 -6.03 14.77 -17.97
CA GLY A 100 -7.16 15.70 -17.88
C GLY A 100 -8.22 15.33 -16.84
N GLU A 101 -8.02 14.24 -16.11
CA GLU A 101 -8.86 13.84 -14.99
C GLU A 101 -8.19 14.15 -13.64
N THR A 102 -9.03 14.30 -12.62
CA THR A 102 -8.55 14.47 -11.23
C THR A 102 -8.89 13.23 -10.41
N GLY A 103 -7.90 12.70 -9.71
CA GLY A 103 -8.02 11.59 -8.77
C GLY A 103 -7.56 11.98 -7.37
N LEU A 104 -7.81 11.11 -6.42
CA LEU A 104 -7.33 11.21 -5.05
C LEU A 104 -5.87 10.75 -4.96
N PHE A 105 -5.06 11.44 -4.17
CA PHE A 105 -3.77 10.95 -3.70
C PHE A 105 -3.87 10.54 -2.23
N GLU A 106 -3.45 9.33 -1.92
CA GLU A 106 -3.37 8.81 -0.55
C GLU A 106 -1.98 8.22 -0.30
N ALA A 107 -1.26 8.76 0.66
CA ALA A 107 0.09 8.33 1.03
C ALA A 107 0.07 7.38 2.23
N LYS A 108 0.88 6.33 2.17
CA LYS A 108 1.11 5.46 3.32
C LYS A 108 2.59 5.15 3.49
N HIS A 109 3.00 5.01 4.75
CA HIS A 109 4.32 4.50 5.11
C HIS A 109 4.16 3.29 6.03
N THR A 110 4.79 2.18 5.68
CA THR A 110 4.64 0.92 6.42
C THR A 110 5.96 0.16 6.54
N GLY A 111 5.97 -0.90 7.34
CA GLY A 111 7.15 -1.76 7.49
C GLY A 111 7.47 -2.54 6.21
N MET A 112 8.77 -2.78 5.95
CA MET A 112 9.31 -3.41 4.74
C MET A 112 8.71 -4.80 4.41
N HIS A 113 8.24 -5.53 5.42
CA HIS A 113 7.72 -6.90 5.25
C HIS A 113 6.23 -6.97 4.90
N LYS A 114 5.54 -5.83 4.88
CA LYS A 114 4.14 -5.77 4.46
C LYS A 114 4.01 -5.93 2.95
N LYS A 115 2.87 -6.44 2.50
CA LYS A 115 2.55 -6.59 1.07
C LYS A 115 1.59 -5.49 0.64
N MET A 116 1.70 -5.04 -0.60
CA MET A 116 0.80 -4.03 -1.18
C MET A 116 -0.67 -4.48 -1.10
N THR A 117 -0.93 -5.77 -1.33
CA THR A 117 -2.29 -6.34 -1.21
C THR A 117 -2.90 -6.16 0.18
N ASP A 118 -2.11 -6.34 1.24
CA ASP A 118 -2.60 -6.19 2.61
C ASP A 118 -2.88 -4.71 2.94
N ILE A 119 -2.09 -3.81 2.35
CA ILE A 119 -2.28 -2.37 2.51
C ILE A 119 -3.52 -1.90 1.73
N ILE A 120 -3.72 -2.40 0.51
CA ILE A 120 -4.94 -2.13 -0.25
C ILE A 120 -6.16 -2.61 0.53
N ASP A 121 -6.18 -3.86 0.96
CA ASP A 121 -7.30 -4.43 1.71
C ASP A 121 -7.63 -3.59 2.96
N LEU A 122 -6.61 -3.16 3.71
CA LEU A 122 -6.77 -2.38 4.94
C LEU A 122 -7.35 -0.97 4.68
N TYR A 123 -6.86 -0.29 3.64
CA TYR A 123 -7.22 1.11 3.38
C TYR A 123 -8.28 1.29 2.29
N TYR A 124 -8.74 0.20 1.67
CA TYR A 124 -9.78 0.26 0.64
C TYR A 124 -11.05 1.01 1.10
N PRO A 125 -11.57 0.76 2.32
CA PRO A 125 -12.75 1.50 2.80
C PRO A 125 -12.49 3.00 2.92
N GLN A 126 -11.33 3.42 3.44
CA GLN A 126 -10.95 4.82 3.55
C GLN A 126 -10.89 5.50 2.17
N ILE A 127 -10.26 4.83 1.20
CA ILE A 127 -10.09 5.37 -0.16
C ILE A 127 -11.46 5.52 -0.84
N GLN A 128 -12.34 4.51 -0.75
CA GLN A 128 -13.69 4.56 -1.31
C GLN A 128 -14.55 5.64 -0.62
N HIS A 129 -14.43 5.76 0.71
CA HIS A 129 -15.07 6.81 1.49
C HIS A 129 -14.64 8.20 1.01
N TYR A 130 -13.33 8.44 0.86
CA TYR A 130 -12.81 9.73 0.43
C TYR A 130 -13.21 10.05 -1.02
N MET A 131 -13.13 9.07 -1.92
CA MET A 131 -13.60 9.25 -3.29
C MET A 131 -15.11 9.59 -3.34
N SER A 132 -15.92 8.99 -2.47
CA SER A 132 -17.34 9.32 -2.35
C SER A 132 -17.56 10.75 -1.86
N VAL A 133 -16.84 11.18 -0.81
CA VAL A 133 -16.96 12.55 -0.27
C VAL A 133 -16.57 13.59 -1.31
N MET A 134 -15.52 13.32 -2.08
CA MET A 134 -14.93 14.22 -3.06
C MET A 134 -15.54 14.09 -4.47
N SER A 135 -16.38 13.07 -4.70
CA SER A 135 -16.90 12.72 -6.04
C SER A 135 -15.79 12.45 -7.06
N LEU A 136 -14.72 11.75 -6.64
CA LEU A 136 -13.58 11.43 -7.49
C LEU A 136 -13.71 10.03 -8.09
N PRO A 137 -13.30 9.82 -9.37
CA PRO A 137 -13.48 8.55 -10.05
C PRO A 137 -12.41 7.51 -9.75
N TRP A 138 -11.25 7.93 -9.26
CA TRP A 138 -10.14 7.06 -8.94
C TRP A 138 -9.20 7.68 -7.90
N ALA A 139 -8.29 6.84 -7.36
CA ALA A 139 -7.26 7.23 -6.40
C ALA A 139 -5.92 6.57 -6.76
N TYR A 140 -4.80 7.22 -6.43
CA TYR A 140 -3.52 6.55 -6.24
C TYR A 140 -3.28 6.31 -4.76
N LEU A 141 -3.14 5.03 -4.38
CA LEU A 141 -2.58 4.63 -3.11
C LEU A 141 -1.07 4.46 -3.30
N SER A 142 -0.29 5.35 -2.71
CA SER A 142 1.17 5.40 -2.84
C SER A 142 1.82 5.02 -1.51
N VAL A 143 2.66 3.98 -1.50
CA VAL A 143 3.13 3.34 -0.28
C VAL A 143 4.65 3.26 -0.24
N PHE A 144 5.25 3.83 0.81
CA PHE A 144 6.63 3.55 1.18
C PHE A 144 6.71 2.33 2.11
N PHE A 145 7.53 1.34 1.73
CA PHE A 145 7.83 0.16 2.53
C PHE A 145 9.23 0.30 3.15
N GLY A 146 9.26 0.68 4.42
CA GLY A 146 10.51 1.07 5.07
C GLY A 146 11.13 2.27 4.36
N ASN A 147 12.47 2.24 4.19
CA ASN A 147 13.23 3.34 3.60
C ASN A 147 13.78 3.03 2.19
N SER A 148 13.37 1.94 1.55
CA SER A 148 14.03 1.44 0.33
C SER A 148 13.10 0.96 -0.78
N LYS A 149 11.78 0.87 -0.52
CA LYS A 149 10.83 0.36 -1.50
C LYS A 149 9.61 1.26 -1.60
N HIS A 150 9.20 1.55 -2.84
CA HIS A 150 7.97 2.27 -3.15
C HIS A 150 7.11 1.44 -4.11
N GLU A 151 5.84 1.33 -3.78
CA GLU A 151 4.82 0.79 -4.69
C GLU A 151 3.62 1.74 -4.70
N TYR A 152 2.85 1.70 -5.77
CA TYR A 152 1.60 2.43 -5.89
C TYR A 152 0.57 1.61 -6.64
N GLU A 153 -0.72 1.87 -6.38
CA GLU A 153 -1.84 1.23 -7.06
C GLU A 153 -2.90 2.27 -7.43
N LYS A 154 -3.44 2.18 -8.65
CA LYS A 154 -4.58 3.00 -9.09
C LYS A 154 -5.87 2.27 -8.75
N ILE A 155 -6.63 2.82 -7.82
CA ILE A 155 -7.87 2.25 -7.31
C ILE A 155 -9.03 3.05 -7.89
N TYR A 156 -9.96 2.37 -8.54
CA TYR A 156 -11.15 3.01 -9.09
C TYR A 156 -12.30 3.04 -8.09
N PHE A 157 -13.19 4.02 -8.24
CA PHE A 157 -14.41 4.12 -7.45
C PHE A 157 -15.32 2.91 -7.70
N ASP A 158 -15.67 2.22 -6.63
CA ASP A 158 -16.57 1.07 -6.64
C ASP A 158 -17.90 1.47 -6.00
N SER A 159 -18.88 1.78 -6.84
CA SER A 159 -20.19 2.22 -6.37
C SER A 159 -20.92 1.15 -5.53
N ILE A 160 -20.78 -0.13 -5.86
CA ILE A 160 -21.47 -1.22 -5.14
C ILE A 160 -20.87 -1.37 -3.74
N TYR A 161 -19.54 -1.37 -3.65
CA TYR A 161 -18.84 -1.41 -2.36
C TYR A 161 -19.16 -0.17 -1.52
N THR A 162 -19.08 1.00 -2.15
CA THR A 162 -19.30 2.29 -1.49
C THR A 162 -20.73 2.42 -0.97
N ASP A 163 -21.73 1.98 -1.71
CA ASP A 163 -23.12 1.95 -1.23
C ASP A 163 -23.30 1.06 0.01
N ALA A 164 -22.62 -0.09 0.04
CA ALA A 164 -22.63 -0.97 1.21
C ALA A 164 -21.90 -0.35 2.40
N LEU A 165 -20.79 0.36 2.15
CA LEU A 165 -20.03 1.08 3.16
C LEU A 165 -20.87 2.22 3.76
N ILE A 166 -21.45 3.10 2.94
CA ILE A 166 -22.27 4.22 3.38
C ILE A 166 -23.48 3.74 4.22
N LYS A 167 -24.08 2.60 3.85
CA LYS A 167 -25.17 2.01 4.66
C LYS A 167 -24.70 1.58 6.06
N LYS A 168 -23.47 1.05 6.18
CA LYS A 168 -22.89 0.72 7.49
C LYS A 168 -22.53 1.96 8.28
N GLU A 169 -21.91 2.94 7.63
CA GLU A 169 -21.56 4.22 8.24
C GLU A 169 -22.81 4.95 8.75
N LYS A 170 -23.90 4.95 7.96
CA LYS A 170 -25.18 5.52 8.36
C LYS A 170 -25.74 4.83 9.62
N ARG A 171 -25.70 3.48 9.66
CA ARG A 171 -26.16 2.72 10.84
C ARG A 171 -25.32 3.05 12.07
N PHE A 172 -23.99 3.11 11.91
CA PHE A 172 -23.10 3.52 12.99
C PHE A 172 -23.41 4.95 13.46
N TRP A 173 -23.60 5.88 12.51
CA TRP A 173 -23.95 7.26 12.82
C TRP A 173 -25.29 7.38 13.54
N ASP A 174 -26.29 6.60 13.15
CA ASP A 174 -27.57 6.54 13.85
C ASP A 174 -27.39 6.05 15.30
N CYS A 175 -26.50 5.09 15.54
CA CYS A 175 -26.16 4.65 16.90
C CYS A 175 -25.50 5.78 17.72
N VAL A 176 -24.63 6.58 17.09
CA VAL A 176 -23.99 7.74 17.76
C VAL A 176 -25.04 8.82 18.08
N VAL A 177 -25.90 9.17 17.13
CA VAL A 177 -26.90 10.22 17.31
C VAL A 177 -27.94 9.86 18.36
N ASN A 178 -28.41 8.61 18.34
CA ASN A 178 -29.44 8.13 19.26
C ASN A 178 -28.86 7.59 20.58
N ASP A 179 -27.54 7.59 20.74
CA ASP A 179 -26.85 7.12 21.94
C ASP A 179 -27.09 5.63 22.25
N ILE A 180 -27.16 4.82 21.20
CA ILE A 180 -27.38 3.37 21.27
C ILE A 180 -26.09 2.65 20.91
N GLU A 181 -25.63 1.71 21.74
CA GLU A 181 -24.43 0.92 21.45
C GLU A 181 -24.61 0.09 20.16
N PRO A 182 -23.69 0.16 19.19
CA PRO A 182 -23.82 -0.55 17.94
C PRO A 182 -23.61 -2.07 18.12
N ILE A 183 -24.36 -2.86 17.34
CA ILE A 183 -24.10 -4.31 17.23
C ILE A 183 -23.07 -4.50 16.12
N PRO A 184 -21.90 -5.10 16.39
CA PRO A 184 -20.90 -5.35 15.38
C PRO A 184 -21.44 -6.19 14.23
N GLY A 185 -21.30 -5.68 13.01
CA GLY A 185 -21.74 -6.38 11.81
C GLY A 185 -20.61 -7.18 11.14
N LYS A 186 -20.97 -8.01 10.16
CA LYS A 186 -19.96 -8.73 9.36
C LYS A 186 -19.11 -7.71 8.55
N PRO A 187 -17.80 -7.96 8.37
CA PRO A 187 -16.94 -7.16 7.51
C PRO A 187 -17.48 -7.04 6.07
N ILE A 188 -17.34 -5.87 5.46
CA ILE A 188 -17.54 -5.73 4.02
C ILE A 188 -16.25 -6.16 3.35
N LYS A 189 -16.35 -7.10 2.42
CA LYS A 189 -15.21 -7.49 1.59
C LYS A 189 -15.48 -7.01 0.18
N PRO A 190 -14.49 -6.39 -0.50
CA PRO A 190 -14.61 -6.13 -1.92
C PRO A 190 -14.80 -7.45 -2.65
N LYS A 191 -15.61 -7.46 -3.70
CA LYS A 191 -15.74 -8.66 -4.54
C LYS A 191 -14.42 -8.89 -5.25
N LYS A 192 -13.76 -10.03 -5.00
CA LYS A 192 -12.49 -10.38 -5.65
C LYS A 192 -12.56 -10.38 -7.18
N GLU A 193 -13.75 -10.55 -7.75
CA GLU A 193 -13.98 -10.55 -9.19
C GLU A 193 -13.92 -9.13 -9.81
N GLU A 194 -14.15 -8.08 -9.03
CA GLU A 194 -14.13 -6.69 -9.51
C GLU A 194 -12.73 -6.09 -9.58
N PHE A 195 -11.75 -6.64 -8.84
CA PHE A 195 -10.33 -6.35 -9.08
C PHE A 195 -9.82 -6.94 -10.39
N SER A 196 -10.54 -7.88 -10.99
CA SER A 196 -10.25 -8.42 -12.33
C SER A 196 -11.03 -7.68 -13.42
N LYS A 197 -11.04 -6.33 -13.43
CA LYS A 197 -11.48 -5.56 -14.60
C LYS A 197 -10.67 -5.93 -15.87
N TYR A 198 -9.59 -6.66 -15.71
CA TYR A 198 -8.81 -7.28 -16.77
C TYR A 198 -9.33 -8.67 -17.12
N THR A 199 -10.61 -8.79 -17.47
CA THR A 199 -11.21 -10.05 -17.92
C THR A 199 -10.89 -10.36 -19.38
N ARG A 200 -10.38 -9.37 -20.13
CA ARG A 200 -10.08 -9.55 -21.55
C ARG A 200 -8.75 -10.30 -21.71
N LYS A 201 -8.83 -11.56 -22.08
CA LYS A 201 -7.68 -12.30 -22.60
C LYS A 201 -7.40 -11.80 -24.02
N VAL A 202 -6.24 -11.18 -24.21
CA VAL A 202 -5.79 -10.73 -25.53
C VAL A 202 -4.77 -11.74 -26.05
N ASN A 203 -5.03 -12.26 -27.24
CA ASN A 203 -4.10 -13.19 -27.89
C ASN A 203 -3.03 -12.37 -28.65
N PHE A 204 -1.78 -12.50 -28.22
CA PHE A 204 -0.61 -11.83 -28.79
C PHE A 204 0.24 -12.75 -29.67
N VAL A 205 -0.26 -13.96 -30.06
CA VAL A 205 0.50 -14.92 -30.87
C VAL A 205 1.01 -14.33 -32.19
N GLN A 206 0.28 -13.36 -32.77
CA GLN A 206 0.69 -12.67 -34.01
C GLN A 206 1.43 -11.34 -33.75
N ASN A 207 1.71 -11.00 -32.50
CA ASN A 207 2.45 -9.79 -32.14
C ASN A 207 3.96 -10.08 -32.14
N ASN A 208 4.66 -9.64 -33.17
CA ASN A 208 6.09 -9.90 -33.36
C ASN A 208 6.92 -9.47 -32.14
N ARG A 209 6.59 -8.33 -31.52
CA ARG A 209 7.33 -7.85 -30.35
C ARG A 209 7.10 -8.73 -29.12
N PHE A 210 5.89 -9.23 -28.92
CA PHE A 210 5.62 -10.17 -27.83
C PHE A 210 6.38 -11.49 -28.03
N THR A 211 6.40 -12.01 -29.25
CA THR A 211 7.13 -13.23 -29.60
C THR A 211 8.64 -13.08 -29.38
N GLU A 212 9.22 -11.93 -29.75
CA GLU A 212 10.63 -11.63 -29.45
C GLU A 212 10.92 -11.61 -27.95
N LEU A 213 10.05 -10.92 -27.18
CA LEU A 213 10.20 -10.84 -25.72
C LEU A 213 10.00 -12.20 -25.05
N GLU A 214 9.08 -13.01 -25.55
CA GLU A 214 8.87 -14.39 -25.07
C GLU A 214 10.12 -15.24 -25.29
N ALA A 215 10.73 -15.19 -26.47
CA ALA A 215 11.99 -15.89 -26.76
C ALA A 215 13.12 -15.42 -25.85
N GLN A 216 13.26 -14.10 -25.65
CA GLN A 216 14.25 -13.54 -24.72
C GLN A 216 14.01 -14.00 -23.27
N TYR A 217 12.74 -14.03 -22.84
CA TYR A 217 12.37 -14.48 -21.49
C TYR A 217 12.81 -15.93 -21.24
N TYR A 218 12.51 -16.85 -22.18
CA TYR A 218 12.89 -18.25 -22.00
C TYR A 218 14.41 -18.47 -22.08
N THR A 219 15.11 -17.73 -22.95
CA THR A 219 16.57 -17.79 -23.04
C THR A 219 17.23 -17.29 -21.76
N SER A 220 16.87 -16.10 -21.30
CA SER A 220 17.44 -15.50 -20.08
C SER A 220 17.08 -16.32 -18.84
N LYS A 221 15.89 -16.89 -18.75
CA LYS A 221 15.46 -17.75 -17.64
C LYS A 221 16.33 -19.03 -17.59
N LYS A 222 16.61 -19.63 -18.74
CA LYS A 222 17.48 -20.81 -18.82
C LYS A 222 18.91 -20.49 -18.37
N GLU A 223 19.45 -19.38 -18.84
CA GLU A 223 20.79 -18.89 -18.45
C GLU A 223 20.85 -18.57 -16.95
N HIS A 224 19.83 -17.94 -16.40
CA HIS A 224 19.74 -17.65 -14.97
C HIS A 224 19.72 -18.93 -14.13
N THR A 225 18.93 -19.94 -14.53
CA THR A 225 18.90 -21.23 -13.84
C THR A 225 20.26 -21.91 -13.88
N ILE A 226 20.92 -21.95 -15.04
CA ILE A 226 22.26 -22.49 -15.18
C ILE A 226 23.26 -21.75 -14.28
N HIS A 227 23.16 -20.44 -14.22
CA HIS A 227 24.01 -19.60 -13.38
C HIS A 227 23.83 -19.90 -11.90
N GLU A 228 22.59 -20.02 -11.42
CA GLU A 228 22.29 -20.37 -10.02
C GLU A 228 22.77 -21.76 -9.64
N ASP A 229 22.55 -22.75 -10.50
CA ASP A 229 23.03 -24.11 -10.29
C ASP A 229 24.57 -24.15 -10.23
N THR A 230 25.22 -23.40 -11.12
CA THR A 230 26.70 -23.27 -11.13
C THR A 230 27.20 -22.63 -9.83
N ILE A 231 26.55 -21.57 -9.34
CA ILE A 231 26.89 -20.95 -8.05
C ILE A 231 26.75 -21.94 -6.89
N LYS A 232 25.72 -22.75 -6.90
CA LYS A 232 25.50 -23.78 -5.89
C LYS A 232 26.59 -24.82 -5.91
N GLU A 233 26.91 -25.38 -7.08
CA GLU A 233 27.93 -26.37 -7.27
C GLU A 233 29.35 -25.86 -6.86
N LEU A 234 29.72 -24.65 -7.27
CA LEU A 234 30.95 -24.00 -6.87
C LEU A 234 31.09 -23.86 -5.35
N LYS A 235 30.01 -23.57 -4.66
CA LYS A 235 29.99 -23.49 -3.18
C LYS A 235 30.09 -24.88 -2.55
N GLU A 236 29.52 -25.91 -3.15
CA GLU A 236 29.57 -27.30 -2.68
C GLU A 236 30.98 -27.91 -2.86
N MET A 237 31.72 -27.52 -3.90
CA MET A 237 33.10 -27.94 -4.11
C MET A 237 34.06 -27.52 -3.00
N MET A 238 33.69 -26.57 -2.14
CA MET A 238 34.54 -26.08 -1.07
C MET A 238 34.61 -27.08 0.08
N PRO A 239 35.80 -27.73 0.36
CA PRO A 239 35.95 -28.71 1.42
C PRO A 239 35.70 -28.11 2.82
N ASP A 240 35.31 -28.97 3.75
CA ASP A 240 35.17 -28.58 5.14
C ASP A 240 36.49 -28.13 5.73
N GLY A 241 36.45 -27.06 6.55
CA GLY A 241 37.67 -26.48 7.12
C GLY A 241 38.42 -25.51 6.21
N SER A 242 38.10 -25.46 4.91
CA SER A 242 38.72 -24.52 3.98
C SER A 242 38.18 -23.10 4.15
N LYS A 243 39.10 -22.11 4.14
CA LYS A 243 38.77 -20.69 4.17
C LYS A 243 38.51 -20.10 2.78
N GLU A 244 39.22 -20.65 1.79
CA GLU A 244 39.18 -20.21 0.41
C GLU A 244 39.58 -21.34 -0.54
N ILE A 245 38.86 -21.42 -1.68
CA ILE A 245 39.29 -22.16 -2.88
C ILE A 245 39.34 -21.18 -4.04
N TYR A 246 40.27 -21.34 -4.97
CA TYR A 246 40.40 -20.43 -6.10
C TYR A 246 40.84 -21.14 -7.37
N GLY A 247 40.37 -20.57 -8.48
CA GLY A 247 40.82 -20.89 -9.84
C GLY A 247 41.46 -19.68 -10.49
N ASN A 248 41.55 -19.68 -11.81
CA ASN A 248 42.23 -18.61 -12.56
C ASN A 248 41.51 -17.25 -12.46
N ASN A 249 40.17 -17.24 -12.42
CA ASN A 249 39.37 -16.03 -12.51
C ASN A 249 38.33 -15.91 -11.39
N LEU A 250 38.10 -16.96 -10.64
CA LEU A 250 37.11 -17.03 -9.59
C LEU A 250 37.69 -17.61 -8.30
N ARG A 251 37.19 -17.11 -7.16
CA ARG A 251 37.44 -17.69 -5.84
C ARG A 251 36.16 -17.82 -5.06
N VAL A 252 36.06 -18.85 -4.24
CA VAL A 252 35.00 -19.04 -3.24
C VAL A 252 35.62 -18.86 -1.87
N THR A 253 35.06 -17.96 -1.07
CA THR A 253 35.56 -17.66 0.27
C THR A 253 34.50 -18.03 1.31
N ARG A 254 34.94 -18.41 2.52
CA ARG A 254 34.07 -18.67 3.67
C ARG A 254 34.34 -17.62 4.74
N ASP A 255 33.27 -16.93 5.17
CA ASP A 255 33.39 -15.97 6.26
C ASP A 255 33.39 -16.66 7.65
N ARG A 256 33.58 -15.86 8.72
CA ARG A 256 33.62 -16.38 10.10
C ARG A 256 32.29 -17.01 10.57
N ARG A 257 31.18 -16.75 9.87
CA ARG A 257 29.85 -17.32 10.15
C ARG A 257 29.55 -18.56 9.30
N GLY A 258 30.51 -18.99 8.46
CA GLY A 258 30.39 -20.14 7.57
C GLY A 258 29.74 -19.83 6.21
N ALA A 259 29.33 -18.60 5.95
CA ALA A 259 28.73 -18.23 4.68
C ALA A 259 29.74 -18.21 3.54
N LYS A 260 29.40 -18.89 2.42
CA LYS A 260 30.28 -19.01 1.24
C LYS A 260 29.91 -17.92 0.22
N ARG A 261 30.92 -17.21 -0.30
CA ARG A 261 30.79 -16.15 -1.32
C ARG A 261 31.69 -16.42 -2.50
N ILE A 262 31.18 -16.15 -3.70
CA ILE A 262 31.94 -16.23 -4.95
C ILE A 262 32.37 -14.81 -5.31
N CYS A 263 33.66 -14.65 -5.60
CA CYS A 263 34.27 -13.38 -5.97
C CYS A 263 35.21 -13.57 -7.18
N PRO A 264 35.31 -12.58 -8.07
CA PRO A 264 36.35 -12.60 -9.11
C PRO A 264 37.72 -12.49 -8.47
N VAL A 265 38.72 -13.15 -9.09
CA VAL A 265 40.12 -12.94 -8.76
C VAL A 265 40.59 -11.68 -9.47
N THR A 266 40.77 -10.59 -8.71
CA THR A 266 41.43 -9.38 -9.24
C THR A 266 42.91 -9.68 -9.44
N LYS A 267 43.40 -9.73 -10.69
CA LYS A 267 44.83 -9.70 -10.96
C LYS A 267 45.41 -8.43 -10.37
N LYS A 268 46.22 -8.53 -9.31
CA LYS A 268 47.08 -7.41 -8.94
C LYS A 268 48.01 -7.17 -10.13
N ASN A 269 47.92 -5.99 -10.75
CA ASN A 269 48.95 -5.53 -11.64
C ASN A 269 50.26 -5.44 -10.82
N ASN A 270 51.15 -6.40 -10.99
CA ASN A 270 52.52 -6.25 -10.58
C ASN A 270 53.17 -5.27 -11.56
N SER A 271 53.25 -4.02 -11.16
CA SER A 271 54.17 -3.02 -11.70
C SER A 271 55.34 -2.90 -10.75
#